data_100a8e5e964ec8568b4158dca459569b
#
_entry.id   100a8e5e964ec8568b4158dca459569b
#
_cell.length_a   1.000
_cell.length_b   1.000
_cell.length_c   1.000
_cell.angle_alpha   90.00
_cell.angle_beta   90.00
_cell.angle_gamma   90.00
#
_symmetry.space_group_name_H-M   'P 1'
#
loop_
_entity.id
_entity.type
_entity.pdbx_description
1 polymer ?
#
loop_
_entity_poly.entity_id
_entity_poly.type
_entity_poly.pdbx_seq_one_letter_code
_entity_poly.pdbx_strand_id
1 'polypeptide(L)'
;MDSFFASMTPWPRNDGSLHVYALPDEALRDRLETVSVLLDDVAGLPRMPLSWLHFTVSRLAQFDDIGQAGLTALCDALTRELAGLSPVAVELGAPAPGPVGVTVEAPASPGWDALVAAVRRAAAAVSDDPLPPAPHGPHVSLAYATAPVDDAVVVERLAGATPVGGFTITGLHLVSVTVRPELGTFDWTELASWDLPVG
;
A
#
# COMPACT_ATOMS: atom_id res chain seq x y z
N MET A 1 -9.50 -0.23 -18.24
CA MET A 1 -9.64 -0.17 -16.76
C MET A 1 -10.69 0.87 -16.39
N ASP A 2 -11.36 0.66 -15.26
CA ASP A 2 -12.39 1.59 -14.76
C ASP A 2 -11.77 2.61 -13.80
N SER A 3 -12.52 3.70 -13.50
CA SER A 3 -12.10 4.65 -12.49
C SER A 3 -12.03 3.97 -11.11
N PHE A 4 -10.87 4.02 -10.47
CA PHE A 4 -10.67 3.51 -9.11
C PHE A 4 -11.62 4.20 -8.12
N PHE A 5 -11.64 5.53 -8.13
CA PHE A 5 -12.38 6.34 -7.17
C PHE A 5 -13.90 6.27 -7.35
N ALA A 6 -14.38 5.91 -8.55
CA ALA A 6 -15.80 5.67 -8.80
C ALA A 6 -16.24 4.25 -8.38
N SER A 7 -15.31 3.28 -8.42
CA SER A 7 -15.60 1.86 -8.15
C SER A 7 -15.22 1.42 -6.73
N MET A 8 -14.37 2.18 -6.03
CA MET A 8 -13.98 1.84 -4.66
C MET A 8 -15.18 1.91 -3.71
N THR A 9 -15.25 0.98 -2.77
CA THR A 9 -16.19 1.11 -1.66
C THR A 9 -15.91 2.41 -0.91
N PRO A 10 -16.89 3.32 -0.82
CA PRO A 10 -16.69 4.59 -0.11
C PRO A 10 -16.20 4.33 1.31
N TRP A 11 -15.19 5.08 1.72
CA TRP A 11 -14.83 5.11 3.13
C TRP A 11 -15.85 5.95 3.89
N PRO A 12 -16.09 5.71 5.18
CA PRO A 12 -16.97 6.54 5.99
C PRO A 12 -16.58 8.01 5.95
N ARG A 13 -15.27 8.27 5.86
CA ARG A 13 -14.66 9.59 5.62
C ARG A 13 -13.48 9.46 4.69
N ASN A 14 -13.17 10.53 3.94
CA ASN A 14 -12.00 10.58 3.07
C ASN A 14 -10.67 10.72 3.83
N ASP A 15 -10.70 10.96 5.13
CA ASP A 15 -9.55 11.12 6.02
C ASP A 15 -9.63 10.20 7.23
N GLY A 16 -8.52 10.02 7.93
CA GLY A 16 -8.45 9.29 9.19
C GLY A 16 -8.51 7.78 9.07
N SER A 17 -8.42 7.19 7.87
CA SER A 17 -8.34 5.73 7.73
C SER A 17 -6.97 5.25 8.15
N LEU A 18 -6.91 4.40 9.19
CA LEU A 18 -5.66 3.84 9.68
C LEU A 18 -5.21 2.68 8.81
N HIS A 19 -3.97 2.74 8.38
CA HIS A 19 -3.33 1.67 7.61
C HIS A 19 -1.97 1.34 8.21
N VAL A 20 -1.50 0.12 7.96
CA VAL A 20 -0.09 -0.23 8.16
C VAL A 20 0.54 -0.40 6.79
N TYR A 21 1.59 0.38 6.54
CA TYR A 21 2.37 0.39 5.31
C TYR A 21 3.78 -0.10 5.54
N ALA A 22 4.38 -0.72 4.51
CA ALA A 22 5.82 -0.77 4.34
C ALA A 22 6.19 0.26 3.26
N LEU A 23 7.28 1.00 3.47
CA LEU A 23 7.70 2.06 2.56
C LEU A 23 8.91 1.64 1.75
N PRO A 24 8.95 1.96 0.44
CA PRO A 24 10.14 1.74 -0.37
C PRO A 24 11.29 2.63 0.12
N ASP A 25 12.51 2.07 0.14
CA ASP A 25 13.73 2.85 0.32
C ASP A 25 14.04 3.71 -0.92
N GLU A 26 15.08 4.53 -0.85
CA GLU A 26 15.48 5.40 -1.95
C GLU A 26 15.79 4.60 -3.23
N ALA A 27 16.53 3.49 -3.10
CA ALA A 27 16.92 2.66 -4.23
C ALA A 27 15.71 1.99 -4.92
N LEU A 28 14.71 1.56 -4.15
CA LEU A 28 13.48 1.04 -4.72
C LEU A 28 12.64 2.15 -5.35
N ARG A 29 12.55 3.34 -4.73
CA ARG A 29 11.84 4.49 -5.30
C ARG A 29 12.40 4.89 -6.67
N ASP A 30 13.73 4.92 -6.84
CA ASP A 30 14.38 5.22 -8.12
C ASP A 30 14.01 4.20 -9.21
N ARG A 31 13.95 2.90 -8.85
CA ARG A 31 13.53 1.86 -9.79
C ARG A 31 12.04 1.98 -10.12
N LEU A 32 11.19 2.27 -9.14
CA LEU A 32 9.76 2.50 -9.37
C LEU A 32 9.51 3.75 -10.22
N GLU A 33 10.30 4.81 -10.05
CA GLU A 33 10.24 5.99 -10.91
C GLU A 33 10.54 5.63 -12.37
N THR A 34 11.61 4.85 -12.59
CA THR A 34 12.02 4.43 -13.94
C THR A 34 10.89 3.73 -14.71
N VAL A 35 10.05 2.95 -14.03
CA VAL A 35 8.91 2.28 -14.68
C VAL A 35 7.64 3.13 -14.65
N SER A 36 7.47 4.00 -13.67
CA SER A 36 6.27 4.86 -13.58
C SER A 36 6.25 5.97 -14.63
N VAL A 37 7.41 6.48 -15.09
CA VAL A 37 7.48 7.50 -16.15
C VAL A 37 6.95 6.98 -17.50
N LEU A 38 6.84 5.66 -17.69
CA LEU A 38 6.20 5.08 -18.87
C LEU A 38 4.70 5.42 -18.96
N LEU A 39 4.11 5.81 -17.83
CA LEU A 39 2.69 6.20 -17.72
C LEU A 39 2.48 7.72 -17.91
N ASP A 40 3.55 8.49 -18.13
CA ASP A 40 3.41 9.93 -18.40
C ASP A 40 2.47 10.17 -19.59
N ASP A 41 1.64 11.21 -19.46
CA ASP A 41 0.68 11.64 -20.48
C ASP A 41 -0.43 10.61 -20.84
N VAL A 42 -0.60 9.53 -20.06
CA VAL A 42 -1.78 8.67 -20.18
C VAL A 42 -2.98 9.38 -19.54
N ALA A 43 -3.90 9.85 -20.40
CA ALA A 43 -5.08 10.57 -19.95
C ALA A 43 -5.93 9.72 -18.99
N GLY A 44 -6.30 10.28 -17.85
CA GLY A 44 -7.10 9.60 -16.83
C GLY A 44 -6.30 8.64 -15.91
N LEU A 45 -4.98 8.59 -16.05
CA LEU A 45 -4.11 7.71 -15.25
C LEU A 45 -2.93 8.49 -14.64
N PRO A 46 -3.18 9.44 -13.73
CA PRO A 46 -2.10 10.19 -13.08
C PRO A 46 -1.21 9.27 -12.25
N ARG A 47 0.11 9.47 -12.33
CA ARG A 47 1.07 8.74 -11.51
C ARG A 47 0.92 9.07 -10.03
N MET A 48 1.12 8.08 -9.17
CA MET A 48 1.33 8.34 -7.75
C MET A 48 2.64 9.10 -7.54
N PRO A 49 2.64 10.18 -6.75
CA PRO A 49 3.87 10.83 -6.33
C PRO A 49 4.80 9.84 -5.61
N LEU A 50 6.11 9.91 -5.87
CA LEU A 50 7.10 8.97 -5.32
C LEU A 50 7.09 8.94 -3.78
N SER A 51 6.80 10.08 -3.14
CA SER A 51 6.66 10.19 -1.68
C SER A 51 5.48 9.43 -1.10
N TRP A 52 4.51 9.06 -1.95
CA TRP A 52 3.29 8.35 -1.54
C TRP A 52 3.27 6.87 -1.98
N LEU A 53 4.35 6.38 -2.60
CA LEU A 53 4.48 4.97 -2.93
C LEU A 53 4.61 4.13 -1.65
N HIS A 54 3.87 3.04 -1.58
CA HIS A 54 3.81 2.18 -0.40
C HIS A 54 3.34 0.77 -0.74
N PHE A 55 3.63 -0.16 0.16
CA PHE A 55 2.98 -1.48 0.22
C PHE A 55 1.92 -1.42 1.31
N THR A 56 0.68 -1.71 0.98
CA THR A 56 -0.37 -1.86 2.00
C THR A 56 -0.26 -3.22 2.66
N VAL A 57 0.14 -3.26 3.94
CA VAL A 57 0.17 -4.50 4.74
C VAL A 57 -1.22 -4.81 5.27
N SER A 58 -1.93 -3.82 5.78
CA SER A 58 -3.36 -3.93 6.14
C SER A 58 -4.01 -2.57 6.24
N ARG A 59 -5.26 -2.50 5.81
CA ARG A 59 -6.17 -1.43 6.20
C ARG A 59 -6.81 -1.81 7.53
N LEU A 60 -6.97 -0.84 8.42
CA LEU A 60 -7.50 -1.00 9.77
C LEU A 60 -8.81 -0.21 9.96
N ALA A 61 -9.09 0.21 11.18
CA ALA A 61 -10.25 1.03 11.53
C ALA A 61 -10.08 2.50 11.10
N GLN A 62 -11.12 3.29 11.21
CA GLN A 62 -11.03 4.74 11.19
C GLN A 62 -10.52 5.24 12.55
N PHE A 63 -9.70 6.30 12.53
CA PHE A 63 -9.17 6.88 13.77
C PHE A 63 -10.28 7.28 14.74
N ASP A 64 -11.34 7.90 14.25
CA ASP A 64 -12.44 8.38 15.09
C ASP A 64 -13.26 7.25 15.72
N ASP A 65 -13.21 6.03 15.16
CA ASP A 65 -13.91 4.88 15.72
C ASP A 65 -13.21 4.34 16.96
N ILE A 66 -11.89 4.47 17.03
CA ILE A 66 -11.08 3.98 18.16
C ILE A 66 -10.58 5.11 19.09
N GLY A 67 -10.47 6.33 18.58
CA GLY A 67 -9.97 7.49 19.32
C GLY A 67 -8.53 7.36 19.81
N GLN A 68 -8.08 8.30 20.64
CA GLN A 68 -6.70 8.33 21.11
C GLN A 68 -6.32 7.13 21.99
N ALA A 69 -7.23 6.66 22.84
CA ALA A 69 -6.97 5.49 23.69
C ALA A 69 -6.80 4.21 22.86
N GLY A 70 -7.67 4.01 21.87
CA GLY A 70 -7.56 2.89 20.94
C GLY A 70 -6.29 2.96 20.09
N LEU A 71 -5.90 4.17 19.64
CA LEU A 71 -4.64 4.35 18.91
C LEU A 71 -3.43 3.93 19.77
N THR A 72 -3.39 4.34 21.04
CA THR A 72 -2.31 3.92 21.95
C THR A 72 -2.30 2.40 22.14
N ALA A 73 -3.47 1.79 22.38
CA ALA A 73 -3.58 0.34 22.52
C ALA A 73 -3.16 -0.41 21.23
N LEU A 74 -3.48 0.14 20.05
CA LEU A 74 -3.05 -0.39 18.77
C LEU A 74 -1.52 -0.34 18.59
N CYS A 75 -0.88 0.78 18.95
CA CYS A 75 0.58 0.90 18.92
C CYS A 75 1.25 -0.12 19.83
N ASP A 76 0.74 -0.31 21.06
CA ASP A 76 1.23 -1.31 22.01
C ASP A 76 1.04 -2.74 21.48
N ALA A 77 -0.10 -3.02 20.85
CA ALA A 77 -0.36 -4.32 20.24
C ALA A 77 0.56 -4.58 19.05
N LEU A 78 0.74 -3.61 18.15
CA LEU A 78 1.69 -3.71 17.03
C LEU A 78 3.12 -3.94 17.53
N THR A 79 3.57 -3.23 18.55
CA THR A 79 4.89 -3.43 19.15
C THR A 79 5.10 -4.87 19.61
N ARG A 80 4.10 -5.47 20.27
CA ARG A 80 4.20 -6.88 20.72
C ARG A 80 4.16 -7.87 19.57
N GLU A 81 3.25 -7.68 18.61
CA GLU A 81 3.07 -8.63 17.50
C GLU A 81 4.23 -8.61 16.50
N LEU A 82 4.90 -7.47 16.34
CA LEU A 82 6.02 -7.30 15.40
C LEU A 82 7.38 -7.69 16.00
N ALA A 83 7.52 -7.72 17.31
CA ALA A 83 8.81 -7.93 18.00
C ALA A 83 9.55 -9.24 17.64
N GLY A 84 8.83 -10.25 17.13
CA GLY A 84 9.41 -11.56 16.74
C GLY A 84 9.52 -11.77 15.23
N LEU A 85 9.20 -10.76 14.43
CA LEU A 85 9.24 -10.89 12.96
C LEU A 85 10.60 -10.44 12.41
N SER A 86 11.04 -11.11 11.37
CA SER A 86 12.25 -10.75 10.62
C SER A 86 11.89 -9.92 9.37
N PRO A 87 12.85 -9.18 8.79
CA PRO A 87 12.69 -8.53 7.51
C PRO A 87 12.19 -9.48 6.42
N VAL A 88 11.35 -8.97 5.51
CA VAL A 88 10.70 -9.77 4.47
C VAL A 88 11.25 -9.40 3.10
N ALA A 89 11.95 -10.33 2.46
CA ALA A 89 12.39 -10.18 1.08
C ALA A 89 11.20 -10.34 0.13
N VAL A 90 11.10 -9.44 -0.85
CA VAL A 90 10.11 -9.46 -1.94
C VAL A 90 10.83 -9.31 -3.28
N GLU A 91 10.30 -9.97 -4.31
CA GLU A 91 10.83 -9.88 -5.69
C GLU A 91 9.73 -9.32 -6.58
N LEU A 92 9.85 -8.04 -6.90
CA LEU A 92 8.85 -7.29 -7.65
C LEU A 92 8.96 -7.57 -9.15
N GLY A 93 7.84 -7.92 -9.76
CA GLY A 93 7.71 -8.12 -11.20
C GLY A 93 7.76 -6.82 -12.01
N ALA A 94 7.45 -6.92 -13.27
CA ALA A 94 7.22 -5.76 -14.13
C ALA A 94 5.87 -5.10 -13.79
N PRO A 95 5.72 -3.78 -14.06
CA PRO A 95 4.44 -3.11 -13.90
C PRO A 95 3.40 -3.72 -14.84
N ALA A 96 2.18 -3.88 -14.34
CA ALA A 96 1.06 -4.44 -15.09
C ALA A 96 -0.23 -3.64 -14.87
N PRO A 97 -1.07 -3.52 -15.92
CA PRO A 97 -2.40 -2.95 -15.77
C PRO A 97 -3.29 -3.89 -14.96
N GLY A 98 -4.00 -3.34 -14.00
CA GLY A 98 -5.06 -3.98 -13.27
C GLY A 98 -6.44 -3.40 -13.65
N PRO A 99 -7.51 -3.81 -12.98
CA PRO A 99 -8.86 -3.35 -13.30
C PRO A 99 -9.08 -1.85 -13.08
N VAL A 100 -8.28 -1.21 -12.22
CA VAL A 100 -8.49 0.18 -11.78
C VAL A 100 -7.20 1.02 -11.68
N GLY A 101 -6.07 0.51 -12.15
CA GLY A 101 -4.78 1.20 -12.08
C GLY A 101 -3.64 0.33 -12.57
N VAL A 102 -2.41 0.78 -12.32
CA VAL A 102 -1.18 0.05 -12.65
C VAL A 102 -0.43 -0.28 -11.36
N THR A 103 -0.07 -1.54 -11.19
CA THR A 103 0.66 -2.04 -10.02
C THR A 103 1.95 -2.75 -10.42
N VAL A 104 2.89 -2.76 -9.48
CA VAL A 104 4.02 -3.69 -9.45
C VAL A 104 3.78 -4.66 -8.31
N GLU A 105 3.82 -5.95 -8.58
CA GLU A 105 3.43 -6.99 -7.62
C GLU A 105 4.54 -8.00 -7.38
N ALA A 106 4.54 -8.62 -6.20
CA ALA A 106 5.34 -9.80 -5.91
C ALA A 106 4.43 -10.93 -5.41
N PRO A 107 4.82 -12.20 -5.59
CA PRO A 107 4.12 -13.32 -4.99
C PRO A 107 4.08 -13.19 -3.46
N ALA A 108 2.97 -13.62 -2.86
CA ALA A 108 2.91 -13.78 -1.42
C ALA A 108 3.96 -14.79 -0.95
N SER A 109 4.51 -14.57 0.23
CA SER A 109 5.50 -15.45 0.86
C SER A 109 5.10 -15.72 2.31
N PRO A 110 5.60 -16.80 2.94
CA PRO A 110 5.34 -17.04 4.36
C PRO A 110 5.71 -15.87 5.26
N GLY A 111 6.77 -15.10 4.92
CA GLY A 111 7.16 -13.90 5.65
C GLY A 111 6.13 -12.77 5.49
N TRP A 112 5.64 -12.53 4.28
CA TRP A 112 4.58 -11.57 4.04
C TRP A 112 3.29 -11.95 4.76
N ASP A 113 2.88 -13.22 4.67
CA ASP A 113 1.67 -13.71 5.33
C ASP A 113 1.75 -13.57 6.86
N ALA A 114 2.92 -13.87 7.44
CA ALA A 114 3.18 -13.69 8.86
C ALA A 114 3.08 -12.22 9.28
N LEU A 115 3.61 -11.31 8.45
CA LEU A 115 3.54 -9.87 8.67
C LEU A 115 2.10 -9.37 8.66
N VAL A 116 1.33 -9.71 7.61
CA VAL A 116 -0.09 -9.37 7.50
C VAL A 116 -0.89 -9.93 8.69
N ALA A 117 -0.65 -11.20 9.05
CA ALA A 117 -1.34 -11.83 10.17
C ALA A 117 -1.04 -11.14 11.50
N ALA A 118 0.21 -10.75 11.77
CA ALA A 118 0.60 -10.04 12.98
C ALA A 118 -0.10 -8.67 13.09
N VAL A 119 -0.09 -7.88 12.02
CA VAL A 119 -0.78 -6.59 11.96
C VAL A 119 -2.28 -6.75 12.22
N ARG A 120 -2.91 -7.76 11.62
CA ARG A 120 -4.36 -8.01 11.78
C ARG A 120 -4.70 -8.52 13.18
N ARG A 121 -3.83 -9.33 13.83
CA ARG A 121 -4.01 -9.70 15.25
C ARG A 121 -3.91 -8.48 16.16
N ALA A 122 -2.96 -7.59 15.92
CA ALA A 122 -2.85 -6.34 16.68
C ALA A 122 -4.12 -5.50 16.57
N ALA A 123 -4.68 -5.38 15.37
CA ALA A 123 -5.92 -4.65 15.15
C ALA A 123 -7.12 -5.30 15.85
N ALA A 124 -7.25 -6.63 15.78
CA ALA A 124 -8.33 -7.37 16.45
C ALA A 124 -8.26 -7.31 17.98
N ALA A 125 -7.11 -6.93 18.55
CA ALA A 125 -6.98 -6.72 20.00
C ALA A 125 -7.60 -5.38 20.49
N VAL A 126 -7.95 -4.47 19.58
CA VAL A 126 -8.46 -3.12 19.93
C VAL A 126 -9.83 -2.80 19.34
N SER A 127 -10.32 -3.59 18.39
CA SER A 127 -11.65 -3.46 17.80
C SER A 127 -12.20 -4.82 17.41
N ASP A 128 -13.49 -5.05 17.71
CA ASP A 128 -14.23 -6.23 17.26
C ASP A 128 -14.79 -6.05 15.83
N ASP A 129 -14.63 -4.88 15.23
CA ASP A 129 -15.12 -4.61 13.90
C ASP A 129 -14.36 -5.44 12.85
N PRO A 130 -15.07 -5.99 11.86
CA PRO A 130 -14.43 -6.79 10.82
C PRO A 130 -13.48 -5.93 9.98
N LEU A 131 -12.22 -6.38 9.90
CA LEU A 131 -11.23 -5.73 9.04
C LEU A 131 -11.56 -6.00 7.57
N PRO A 132 -11.26 -5.04 6.67
CA PRO A 132 -11.31 -5.27 5.24
C PRO A 132 -10.49 -6.51 4.82
N PRO A 133 -10.75 -7.10 3.64
CA PRO A 133 -9.94 -8.21 3.14
C PRO A 133 -8.44 -7.90 3.19
N ALA A 134 -7.63 -8.90 3.52
CA ALA A 134 -6.17 -8.78 3.49
C ALA A 134 -5.70 -8.64 2.03
N PRO A 135 -4.58 -7.95 1.77
CA PRO A 135 -3.97 -7.94 0.44
C PRO A 135 -3.49 -9.33 0.05
N HIS A 136 -3.62 -9.69 -1.23
CA HIS A 136 -3.22 -11.00 -1.75
C HIS A 136 -1.70 -11.21 -1.75
N GLY A 137 -0.93 -10.14 -1.85
CA GLY A 137 0.53 -10.16 -1.87
C GLY A 137 1.09 -8.74 -1.80
N PRO A 138 2.42 -8.61 -1.65
CA PRO A 138 3.04 -7.29 -1.65
C PRO A 138 2.90 -6.65 -3.04
N HIS A 139 2.40 -5.41 -3.07
CA HIS A 139 2.27 -4.64 -4.30
C HIS A 139 2.43 -3.15 -4.04
N VAL A 140 2.86 -2.42 -5.07
CA VAL A 140 2.93 -0.95 -5.09
C VAL A 140 2.08 -0.46 -6.24
N SER A 141 1.14 0.44 -5.98
CA SER A 141 0.35 1.11 -7.01
C SER A 141 1.15 2.29 -7.58
N LEU A 142 1.40 2.26 -8.89
CA LEU A 142 2.10 3.34 -9.61
C LEU A 142 1.15 4.43 -10.08
N ALA A 143 -0.10 4.07 -10.35
CA ALA A 143 -1.14 4.99 -10.79
C ALA A 143 -2.53 4.42 -10.49
N TYR A 144 -3.49 5.30 -10.22
CA TYR A 144 -4.90 4.96 -10.11
C TYR A 144 -5.68 5.66 -11.23
N ALA A 145 -6.55 4.93 -11.92
CA ALA A 145 -7.41 5.50 -12.94
C ALA A 145 -8.45 6.45 -12.32
N THR A 146 -8.48 7.70 -12.77
CA THR A 146 -9.46 8.72 -12.35
C THR A 146 -10.68 8.77 -13.28
N ALA A 147 -10.55 8.17 -14.47
CA ALA A 147 -11.59 8.02 -15.48
C ALA A 147 -11.39 6.66 -16.17
N PRO A 148 -12.34 6.17 -17.00
CA PRO A 148 -12.10 5.01 -17.83
C PRO A 148 -10.87 5.19 -18.74
N VAL A 149 -9.96 4.23 -18.75
CA VAL A 149 -8.74 4.23 -19.57
C VAL A 149 -8.72 2.96 -20.44
N ASP A 150 -8.32 3.11 -21.72
CA ASP A 150 -8.14 1.96 -22.61
C ASP A 150 -6.92 1.15 -22.17
N ASP A 151 -7.14 -0.11 -21.81
CA ASP A 151 -6.09 -1.02 -21.38
C ASP A 151 -5.03 -1.22 -22.46
N ALA A 152 -5.40 -1.16 -23.76
CA ALA A 152 -4.47 -1.34 -24.85
C ALA A 152 -3.39 -0.25 -24.86
N VAL A 153 -3.74 1.00 -24.53
CA VAL A 153 -2.80 2.11 -24.41
C VAL A 153 -1.79 1.85 -23.30
N VAL A 154 -2.28 1.38 -22.15
CA VAL A 154 -1.40 1.09 -21.00
C VAL A 154 -0.48 -0.09 -21.28
N VAL A 155 -1.01 -1.16 -21.88
CA VAL A 155 -0.21 -2.34 -22.29
C VAL A 155 0.88 -1.93 -23.27
N GLU A 156 0.58 -1.10 -24.27
CA GLU A 156 1.57 -0.59 -25.22
C GLU A 156 2.67 0.21 -24.53
N ARG A 157 2.31 1.11 -23.61
CA ARG A 157 3.27 1.91 -22.83
C ARG A 157 4.20 1.06 -21.97
N LEU A 158 3.69 -0.03 -21.42
CA LEU A 158 4.43 -0.93 -20.53
C LEU A 158 5.15 -2.06 -21.27
N ALA A 159 5.00 -2.21 -22.60
CA ALA A 159 5.52 -3.35 -23.37
C ALA A 159 7.04 -3.59 -23.28
N GLY A 160 7.81 -2.56 -22.90
CA GLY A 160 9.27 -2.66 -22.70
C GLY A 160 9.70 -2.67 -21.24
N ALA A 161 8.76 -2.66 -20.30
CA ALA A 161 9.07 -2.58 -18.88
C ALA A 161 9.69 -3.91 -18.39
N THR A 162 10.74 -3.78 -17.57
CA THR A 162 11.40 -4.92 -16.92
C THR A 162 10.95 -5.07 -15.47
N PRO A 163 11.15 -6.25 -14.85
CA PRO A 163 10.93 -6.42 -13.43
C PRO A 163 11.70 -5.36 -12.60
N VAL A 164 11.04 -4.84 -11.58
CA VAL A 164 11.64 -3.86 -10.64
C VAL A 164 12.70 -4.50 -9.75
N GLY A 165 12.55 -5.82 -9.47
CA GLY A 165 13.53 -6.63 -8.75
C GLY A 165 13.41 -6.62 -7.25
N GLY A 166 14.44 -7.11 -6.58
CA GLY A 166 14.43 -7.40 -5.15
C GLY A 166 14.37 -6.16 -4.25
N PHE A 167 13.64 -6.31 -3.16
CA PHE A 167 13.54 -5.35 -2.06
C PHE A 167 13.36 -6.10 -0.73
N THR A 168 13.81 -5.54 0.37
CA THR A 168 13.58 -6.10 1.70
C THR A 168 12.79 -5.13 2.54
N ILE A 169 11.61 -5.54 2.97
CA ILE A 169 10.80 -4.80 3.94
C ILE A 169 11.48 -4.92 5.30
N THR A 170 12.02 -3.82 5.81
CA THR A 170 12.76 -3.73 7.08
C THR A 170 12.01 -2.96 8.15
N GLY A 171 10.88 -2.35 7.81
CA GLY A 171 10.10 -1.56 8.75
C GLY A 171 8.64 -1.42 8.33
N LEU A 172 7.81 -1.10 9.30
CA LEU A 172 6.38 -0.83 9.14
C LEU A 172 6.00 0.50 9.72
N HIS A 173 4.98 1.13 9.12
CA HIS A 173 4.53 2.46 9.46
C HIS A 173 3.00 2.44 9.66
N LEU A 174 2.54 2.83 10.84
CA LEU A 174 1.13 3.14 11.09
C LEU A 174 0.86 4.55 10.57
N VAL A 175 -0.08 4.66 9.67
CA VAL A 175 -0.40 5.92 9.00
C VAL A 175 -1.89 6.23 9.06
N SER A 176 -2.22 7.52 9.10
CA SER A 176 -3.57 8.04 8.89
C SER A 176 -3.68 8.50 7.44
N VAL A 177 -4.52 7.84 6.65
CA VAL A 177 -4.61 8.02 5.21
C VAL A 177 -5.76 8.95 4.85
N THR A 178 -5.51 9.81 3.89
CA THR A 178 -6.50 10.69 3.25
C THR A 178 -6.63 10.33 1.77
N VAL A 179 -7.85 10.15 1.31
CA VAL A 179 -8.17 9.93 -0.11
C VAL A 179 -8.29 11.28 -0.81
N ARG A 180 -7.61 11.42 -1.96
CA ARG A 180 -7.65 12.61 -2.84
C ARG A 180 -8.17 12.22 -4.22
N PRO A 181 -9.49 12.00 -4.38
CA PRO A 181 -10.05 11.57 -5.66
C PRO A 181 -9.80 12.59 -6.79
N GLU A 182 -9.78 13.87 -6.46
CA GLU A 182 -9.52 14.98 -7.38
C GLU A 182 -8.09 15.01 -7.93
N LEU A 183 -7.15 14.40 -7.22
CA LEU A 183 -5.74 14.28 -7.61
C LEU A 183 -5.38 12.90 -8.11
N GLY A 184 -6.29 11.93 -7.99
CA GLY A 184 -6.02 10.53 -8.32
C GLY A 184 -5.02 9.87 -7.39
N THR A 185 -4.97 10.27 -6.10
CA THR A 185 -3.94 9.81 -5.18
C THR A 185 -4.45 9.64 -3.74
N PHE A 186 -3.58 9.09 -2.92
CA PHE A 186 -3.70 9.01 -1.47
C PHE A 186 -2.49 9.68 -0.85
N ASP A 187 -2.70 10.50 0.17
CA ASP A 187 -1.64 10.96 1.05
C ASP A 187 -1.85 10.43 2.47
N TRP A 188 -0.83 10.55 3.32
CA TRP A 188 -0.93 10.10 4.70
C TRP A 188 -0.04 10.89 5.66
N THR A 189 -0.37 10.80 6.94
CA THR A 189 0.48 11.25 8.03
C THR A 189 0.95 10.01 8.80
N GLU A 190 2.26 9.89 9.01
CA GLU A 190 2.82 8.84 9.86
C GLU A 190 2.50 9.13 11.33
N LEU A 191 2.02 8.11 12.03
CA LEU A 191 1.66 8.16 13.45
C LEU A 191 2.68 7.41 14.32
N ALA A 192 3.23 6.30 13.82
CA ALA A 192 4.25 5.49 14.48
C ALA A 192 4.96 4.60 13.47
N SER A 193 6.17 4.14 13.82
CA SER A 193 6.92 3.18 13.00
C SER A 193 7.67 2.16 13.86
N TRP A 194 7.98 1.01 13.25
CA TRP A 194 8.69 -0.12 13.85
C TRP A 194 9.70 -0.69 12.86
N ASP A 195 10.93 -0.85 13.30
CA ASP A 195 11.92 -1.63 12.57
C ASP A 195 11.70 -3.13 12.81
N LEU A 196 11.82 -3.93 11.77
CA LEU A 196 11.86 -5.38 11.89
C LEU A 196 13.29 -5.81 12.25
N PRO A 197 13.48 -6.56 13.35
CA PRO A 197 14.83 -6.90 13.84
C PRO A 197 15.60 -7.74 12.82
N VAL A 198 16.79 -7.30 12.48
CA VAL A 198 17.76 -8.10 11.74
C VAL A 198 18.33 -9.13 12.72
N GLY A 199 18.03 -10.42 12.48
CA GLY A 199 18.46 -11.54 13.30
C GLY A 199 19.97 -11.76 13.29
#